data_9522628022203f6783672036746b8171
#
_entry.id   9522628022203f6783672036746b8171
#
_cell.length_a   1.000
_cell.length_b   1.000
_cell.length_c   1.000
_cell.angle_alpha   90.00
_cell.angle_beta   90.00
_cell.angle_gamma   90.00
#
_symmetry.space_group_name_H-M   'P 1'
#
loop_
_entity.id
_entity.type
_entity.pdbx_description
1 polymer ?
#
loop_
_entity_poly.entity_id
_entity_poly.type
_entity_poly.pdbx_seq_one_letter_code
_entity_poly.pdbx_strand_id
1 'polypeptide(L)'
;MGQEFTINSRVIEDRINALLPSQGGFGAGVDFSASTTIIPIIDLTETAEGSGLRQDLQTSFSLTSITSFNIENTTTTLITTTGYFRIFGNCTGSSGSGGAIFVDVTDGITTKNIIRSDEPDLGGQLLDFIVFLGAGDSLTATSSASNVRFAGNTRQIADITGTLVNPL
;
A
#
# COMPACT_ATOMS: atom_id res chain seq x y z
N MET A 1 -5.33 57.95 40.81
CA MET A 1 -5.90 58.47 39.55
C MET A 1 -4.97 58.05 38.42
N GLY A 2 -5.40 57.11 37.62
CA GLY A 2 -4.67 56.72 36.41
C GLY A 2 -4.87 57.84 35.37
N GLN A 3 -3.80 58.34 34.80
CA GLN A 3 -3.89 59.24 33.64
C GLN A 3 -4.25 58.33 32.40
N GLU A 4 -5.43 58.56 31.89
CA GLU A 4 -5.79 58.04 30.59
C GLU A 4 -5.12 58.87 29.50
N PHE A 5 -4.20 58.29 28.79
CA PHE A 5 -3.58 58.94 27.63
C PHE A 5 -4.41 58.59 26.38
N THR A 6 -5.05 59.58 25.81
CA THR A 6 -5.73 59.43 24.52
C THR A 6 -4.74 59.65 23.39
N ILE A 7 -4.58 58.70 22.53
CA ILE A 7 -3.73 58.84 21.35
C ILE A 7 -4.49 59.63 20.29
N ASN A 8 -4.09 60.90 20.08
CA ASN A 8 -4.72 61.80 19.13
C ASN A 8 -4.11 61.78 17.72
N SER A 9 -3.34 60.76 17.40
CA SER A 9 -2.76 60.64 16.09
C SER A 9 -3.38 59.47 15.33
N ARG A 10 -4.18 59.78 14.36
CA ARG A 10 -4.85 58.77 13.49
C ARG A 10 -3.86 57.82 12.81
N VAL A 11 -2.66 58.34 12.47
CA VAL A 11 -1.60 57.54 11.86
C VAL A 11 -1.03 56.50 12.83
N ILE A 12 -0.94 56.84 14.12
CA ILE A 12 -0.46 55.91 15.16
C ILE A 12 -1.56 54.88 15.48
N GLU A 13 -2.81 55.35 15.57
CA GLU A 13 -3.98 54.51 15.78
C GLU A 13 -4.14 53.47 14.67
N ASP A 14 -4.03 53.88 13.40
CA ASP A 14 -4.10 53.00 12.25
C ASP A 14 -2.96 51.94 12.25
N ARG A 15 -1.74 52.33 12.67
CA ARG A 15 -0.62 51.42 12.80
C ARG A 15 -0.78 50.40 13.95
N ILE A 16 -1.31 50.84 15.07
CA ILE A 16 -1.60 50.00 16.23
C ILE A 16 -2.71 48.99 15.85
N ASN A 17 -3.76 49.50 15.22
CA ASN A 17 -4.86 48.68 14.75
C ASN A 17 -4.41 47.64 13.68
N ALA A 18 -3.46 47.99 12.84
CA ALA A 18 -2.86 47.07 11.87
C ALA A 18 -2.00 45.97 12.53
N LEU A 19 -1.50 46.22 13.74
CA LEU A 19 -0.65 45.26 14.47
C LEU A 19 -1.43 44.38 15.46
N LEU A 20 -2.64 44.79 15.86
CA LEU A 20 -3.44 44.09 16.85
C LEU A 20 -4.59 43.32 16.21
N PRO A 21 -4.50 42.00 16.10
CA PRO A 21 -5.52 41.15 15.43
C PRO A 21 -6.91 41.23 16.08
N SER A 22 -6.96 41.59 17.40
CA SER A 22 -8.21 41.62 18.18
C SER A 22 -9.02 42.91 18.03
N GLN A 23 -8.48 43.91 17.34
CA GLN A 23 -9.10 45.23 17.21
C GLN A 23 -9.61 45.52 15.77
N GLY A 24 -9.91 44.50 15.02
CA GLY A 24 -10.33 44.64 13.61
C GLY A 24 -9.21 45.06 12.66
N GLY A 25 -7.96 45.01 13.15
CA GLY A 25 -6.80 45.55 12.50
C GLY A 25 -5.90 44.54 11.81
N PHE A 26 -6.31 43.33 11.52
CA PHE A 26 -5.67 42.57 10.47
C PHE A 26 -6.06 43.25 9.17
N GLY A 27 -5.07 43.93 8.59
CA GLY A 27 -5.23 44.77 7.40
C GLY A 27 -6.09 44.09 6.37
N ALA A 28 -6.94 44.88 5.76
CA ALA A 28 -7.89 44.43 4.74
C ALA A 28 -7.26 43.39 3.84
N GLY A 29 -7.65 42.14 4.02
CA GLY A 29 -7.19 41.00 3.19
C GLY A 29 -6.65 39.80 3.93
N VAL A 30 -6.41 39.85 5.25
CA VAL A 30 -6.05 38.67 6.02
C VAL A 30 -7.20 38.27 6.94
N ASP A 31 -8.17 37.62 6.37
CA ASP A 31 -9.27 37.03 7.12
C ASP A 31 -8.79 35.64 7.62
N PHE A 32 -8.43 35.57 8.89
CA PHE A 32 -8.11 34.28 9.54
C PHE A 32 -9.36 33.48 9.87
N SER A 33 -10.55 34.03 9.76
CA SER A 33 -11.80 33.30 9.91
C SER A 33 -12.17 32.56 8.60
N ALA A 34 -11.72 33.11 7.49
CA ALA A 34 -11.73 32.42 6.20
C ALA A 34 -10.27 32.01 5.88
N SER A 35 -9.66 31.26 6.78
CA SER A 35 -8.38 30.64 6.54
C SER A 35 -8.48 29.78 5.29
N THR A 36 -8.05 30.34 4.16
CA THR A 36 -7.75 29.58 2.96
C THR A 36 -6.48 28.74 3.14
N THR A 37 -5.90 28.76 4.34
CA THR A 37 -4.97 27.71 4.73
C THR A 37 -5.80 26.46 4.96
N ILE A 38 -6.15 25.82 3.87
CA ILE A 38 -6.45 24.40 3.89
C ILE A 38 -5.16 23.79 4.43
N ILE A 39 -5.13 23.50 5.72
CA ILE A 39 -4.18 22.52 6.22
C ILE A 39 -4.68 21.25 5.55
N PRO A 40 -3.97 20.67 4.58
CA PRO A 40 -4.32 19.36 4.13
C PRO A 40 -4.18 18.49 5.38
N ILE A 41 -5.30 18.16 5.99
CA ILE A 41 -5.34 17.02 6.89
C ILE A 41 -5.11 15.86 5.94
N ILE A 42 -3.85 15.47 5.80
CA ILE A 42 -3.50 14.21 5.20
C ILE A 42 -4.06 13.21 6.19
N ASP A 43 -5.27 12.77 5.93
CA ASP A 43 -5.84 11.64 6.62
C ASP A 43 -4.97 10.45 6.22
N LEU A 44 -4.13 9.98 7.14
CA LEU A 44 -3.31 8.78 6.94
C LEU A 44 -4.14 7.52 6.73
N THR A 45 -5.47 7.65 6.79
CA THR A 45 -6.45 6.62 6.43
C THR A 45 -6.97 6.82 5.00
N GLU A 46 -6.35 7.71 4.21
CA GLU A 46 -6.83 8.03 2.88
C GLU A 46 -6.99 6.79 2.00
N THR A 47 -8.12 6.78 1.33
CA THR A 47 -8.31 5.98 0.13
C THR A 47 -7.28 6.42 -0.89
N ALA A 48 -6.53 5.50 -1.43
CA ALA A 48 -5.60 5.82 -2.50
C ALA A 48 -6.37 6.43 -3.68
N GLU A 49 -5.72 7.37 -4.36
CA GLU A 49 -6.31 8.11 -5.48
C GLU A 49 -6.97 7.17 -6.49
N GLY A 50 -8.24 7.39 -6.78
CA GLY A 50 -9.05 6.54 -7.67
C GLY A 50 -9.80 5.38 -7.00
N SER A 51 -9.71 5.20 -5.69
CA SER A 51 -10.46 4.17 -4.96
C SER A 51 -11.36 4.78 -3.89
N GLY A 52 -12.58 4.25 -3.76
CA GLY A 52 -13.49 4.55 -2.65
C GLY A 52 -13.20 3.77 -1.36
N LEU A 53 -12.16 2.90 -1.35
CA LEU A 53 -11.81 2.05 -0.23
C LEU A 53 -10.55 2.53 0.48
N ARG A 54 -10.52 2.38 1.79
CA ARG A 54 -9.32 2.64 2.60
C ARG A 54 -8.15 1.79 2.12
N GLN A 55 -6.93 2.34 2.25
CA GLN A 55 -5.71 1.71 1.73
C GLN A 55 -5.45 0.31 2.33
N ASP A 56 -5.76 0.10 3.60
CA ASP A 56 -5.65 -1.20 4.27
C ASP A 56 -6.63 -2.25 3.72
N LEU A 57 -7.82 -1.81 3.27
CA LEU A 57 -8.81 -2.69 2.65
C LEU A 57 -8.52 -3.01 1.19
N GLN A 58 -7.63 -2.25 0.55
CA GLN A 58 -7.23 -2.50 -0.84
C GLN A 58 -6.55 -3.86 -1.03
N THR A 59 -5.98 -4.41 0.02
CA THR A 59 -5.31 -5.72 -0.01
C THR A 59 -6.24 -6.88 0.32
N SER A 60 -7.55 -6.62 0.56
CA SER A 60 -8.51 -7.66 0.92
C SER A 60 -8.76 -8.62 -0.23
N PHE A 61 -9.08 -9.86 0.09
CA PHE A 61 -9.43 -10.90 -0.87
C PHE A 61 -10.94 -10.93 -1.08
N SER A 62 -11.38 -11.12 -2.32
CA SER A 62 -12.77 -11.37 -2.67
C SER A 62 -12.87 -12.58 -3.60
N LEU A 63 -14.04 -13.17 -3.70
CA LEU A 63 -14.28 -14.36 -4.50
C LEU A 63 -13.91 -14.15 -5.98
N THR A 64 -14.15 -12.96 -6.50
CA THR A 64 -13.95 -12.63 -7.93
C THR A 64 -12.54 -12.13 -8.23
N SER A 65 -11.85 -11.54 -7.25
CA SER A 65 -10.53 -10.92 -7.46
C SER A 65 -9.35 -11.84 -7.20
N ILE A 66 -9.60 -13.01 -6.62
CA ILE A 66 -8.53 -13.99 -6.31
C ILE A 66 -8.41 -15.07 -7.37
N THR A 67 -7.16 -15.51 -7.60
CA THR A 67 -6.86 -16.73 -8.33
C THR A 67 -6.20 -17.70 -7.35
N SER A 68 -6.84 -18.82 -7.08
CA SER A 68 -6.30 -19.85 -6.18
C SER A 68 -5.33 -20.75 -6.89
N PHE A 69 -4.33 -21.23 -6.16
CA PHE A 69 -3.36 -22.21 -6.64
C PHE A 69 -3.10 -23.30 -5.60
N ASN A 70 -2.67 -24.44 -6.08
CA ASN A 70 -2.26 -25.58 -5.28
C ASN A 70 -1.21 -26.36 -6.05
N ILE A 71 0.02 -26.32 -5.56
CA ILE A 71 1.21 -26.82 -6.26
C ILE A 71 1.81 -27.97 -5.45
N GLU A 72 1.98 -29.10 -6.08
CA GLU A 72 2.55 -30.31 -5.51
C GLU A 72 3.37 -31.02 -6.57
N ASN A 73 4.65 -31.26 -6.32
CA ASN A 73 5.58 -31.94 -7.22
C ASN A 73 5.57 -31.41 -8.66
N THR A 74 5.44 -30.12 -8.83
CA THR A 74 5.36 -29.47 -10.16
C THR A 74 5.81 -28.02 -10.09
N THR A 75 6.11 -27.45 -11.28
CA THR A 75 6.29 -26.02 -11.47
C THR A 75 5.04 -25.45 -12.14
N THR A 76 4.50 -24.38 -11.59
CA THR A 76 3.31 -23.71 -12.12
C THR A 76 3.58 -22.21 -12.24
N THR A 77 3.20 -21.64 -13.37
CA THR A 77 3.17 -20.19 -13.52
C THR A 77 1.92 -19.64 -12.86
N LEU A 78 2.11 -18.79 -11.85
CA LEU A 78 1.03 -18.22 -11.08
C LEU A 78 0.46 -16.94 -11.70
N ILE A 79 1.34 -16.10 -12.25
CA ILE A 79 0.98 -14.78 -12.79
C ILE A 79 1.82 -14.50 -14.02
N THR A 80 1.16 -14.01 -15.08
CA THR A 80 1.80 -13.60 -16.36
C THR A 80 1.41 -12.17 -16.76
N THR A 81 0.53 -11.53 -16.01
CA THR A 81 0.06 -10.18 -16.28
C THR A 81 0.91 -9.14 -15.56
N THR A 82 0.99 -7.94 -16.13
CA THR A 82 1.75 -6.82 -15.55
C THR A 82 1.01 -6.16 -14.40
N GLY A 83 1.74 -5.65 -13.42
CA GLY A 83 1.18 -4.91 -12.29
C GLY A 83 1.71 -5.37 -10.93
N TYR A 84 1.01 -4.97 -9.88
CA TYR A 84 1.31 -5.31 -8.50
C TYR A 84 0.37 -6.40 -8.01
N PHE A 85 0.94 -7.48 -7.46
CA PHE A 85 0.18 -8.64 -7.01
C PHE A 85 0.53 -8.99 -5.58
N ARG A 86 -0.48 -9.29 -4.77
CA ARG A 86 -0.33 -9.91 -3.47
C ARG A 86 -0.44 -11.43 -3.63
N ILE A 87 0.51 -12.11 -3.05
CA ILE A 87 0.56 -13.58 -2.96
C ILE A 87 0.40 -13.94 -1.50
N PHE A 88 -0.60 -14.76 -1.22
CA PHE A 88 -0.86 -15.28 0.10
C PHE A 88 -0.99 -16.80 0.02
N GLY A 89 -0.18 -17.51 0.76
CA GLY A 89 -0.19 -18.95 0.71
C GLY A 89 0.52 -19.60 1.87
N ASN A 90 0.33 -20.90 1.98
CA ASN A 90 0.94 -21.73 2.98
C ASN A 90 1.79 -22.83 2.33
N CYS A 91 3.05 -22.89 2.77
CA CYS A 91 3.97 -23.98 2.43
C CYS A 91 3.88 -25.05 3.49
N THR A 92 3.60 -26.28 3.11
CA THR A 92 3.54 -27.43 4.01
C THR A 92 4.37 -28.58 3.47
N GLY A 93 4.93 -29.38 4.34
CA GLY A 93 5.69 -30.55 3.97
C GLY A 93 5.65 -31.64 5.06
N SER A 94 6.08 -32.85 4.72
CA SER A 94 6.31 -33.88 5.73
C SER A 94 7.77 -33.89 6.18
N SER A 95 8.00 -34.11 7.46
CA SER A 95 9.35 -34.17 8.03
C SER A 95 10.22 -35.19 7.28
N GLY A 96 11.46 -34.78 6.95
CA GLY A 96 12.42 -35.62 6.24
C GLY A 96 12.11 -35.87 4.76
N SER A 97 11.29 -35.02 4.16
CA SER A 97 10.89 -35.18 2.75
C SER A 97 11.99 -34.85 1.74
N GLY A 98 12.99 -34.08 2.14
CA GLY A 98 14.02 -33.57 1.22
C GLY A 98 13.48 -32.63 0.14
N GLY A 99 12.21 -32.23 0.22
CA GLY A 99 11.56 -31.37 -0.76
C GLY A 99 11.70 -29.89 -0.44
N ALA A 100 11.58 -29.04 -1.45
CA ALA A 100 11.65 -27.59 -1.30
C ALA A 100 10.56 -26.92 -2.11
N ILE A 101 10.20 -25.70 -1.69
CA ILE A 101 9.35 -24.77 -2.43
C ILE A 101 10.19 -23.60 -2.88
N PHE A 102 10.04 -23.25 -4.13
CA PHE A 102 10.67 -22.08 -4.75
C PHE A 102 9.59 -21.17 -5.30
N VAL A 103 9.76 -19.88 -5.10
CA VAL A 103 8.97 -18.84 -5.79
C VAL A 103 9.95 -17.96 -6.55
N ASP A 104 9.78 -17.87 -7.84
CA ASP A 104 10.72 -17.25 -8.75
C ASP A 104 10.02 -16.22 -9.64
N VAL A 105 10.73 -15.11 -9.93
CA VAL A 105 10.37 -14.18 -11.01
C VAL A 105 11.28 -14.44 -12.20
N THR A 106 10.70 -14.50 -13.39
CA THR A 106 11.43 -14.71 -14.63
C THR A 106 10.90 -13.84 -15.75
N ASP A 107 11.81 -13.35 -16.60
CA ASP A 107 11.53 -12.69 -17.88
C ASP A 107 11.61 -13.66 -19.07
N GLY A 108 11.69 -14.97 -18.81
CA GLY A 108 11.88 -16.03 -19.80
C GLY A 108 13.34 -16.32 -20.16
N ILE A 109 14.27 -15.45 -19.78
CA ILE A 109 15.72 -15.60 -20.00
C ILE A 109 16.46 -15.74 -18.66
N THR A 110 16.14 -14.85 -17.73
CA THR A 110 16.75 -14.81 -16.39
C THR A 110 15.71 -15.14 -15.34
N THR A 111 16.04 -16.01 -14.42
CA THR A 111 15.19 -16.36 -13.29
C THR A 111 15.83 -15.91 -11.99
N LYS A 112 15.06 -15.26 -11.14
CA LYS A 112 15.49 -14.81 -9.81
C LYS A 112 14.59 -15.43 -8.76
N ASN A 113 15.18 -16.12 -7.81
CA ASN A 113 14.47 -16.67 -6.67
C ASN A 113 14.11 -15.57 -5.68
N ILE A 114 12.83 -15.47 -5.32
CA ILE A 114 12.32 -14.55 -4.30
C ILE A 114 12.28 -15.26 -2.95
N ILE A 115 11.72 -16.48 -2.94
CA ILE A 115 11.51 -17.26 -1.73
C ILE A 115 11.94 -18.68 -2.00
N ARG A 116 12.67 -19.22 -1.03
CA ARG A 116 13.00 -20.63 -0.96
C ARG A 116 12.67 -21.15 0.43
N SER A 117 11.91 -22.22 0.51
CA SER A 117 11.63 -22.95 1.74
C SER A 117 12.09 -24.37 1.55
N ASP A 118 13.17 -24.75 2.19
CA ASP A 118 13.68 -26.11 2.19
C ASP A 118 13.02 -26.90 3.34
N GLU A 119 12.50 -28.07 3.03
CA GLU A 119 11.86 -28.96 3.99
C GLU A 119 10.83 -28.25 4.89
N PRO A 120 9.77 -27.61 4.31
CA PRO A 120 8.80 -26.90 5.11
C PRO A 120 8.19 -27.83 6.18
N ASP A 121 8.10 -27.33 7.38
CA ASP A 121 7.60 -28.07 8.53
C ASP A 121 6.13 -28.49 8.39
N LEU A 122 5.74 -29.57 9.09
CA LEU A 122 4.36 -30.05 9.16
C LEU A 122 3.35 -28.98 9.62
N GLY A 123 3.80 -28.00 10.40
CA GLY A 123 2.99 -26.89 10.88
C GLY A 123 2.67 -25.83 9.82
N GLY A 124 3.35 -25.91 8.69
CA GLY A 124 3.20 -24.96 7.60
C GLY A 124 3.91 -23.62 7.85
N GLN A 125 4.40 -23.02 6.78
CA GLN A 125 4.97 -21.68 6.74
C GLN A 125 4.04 -20.76 5.95
N LEU A 126 3.49 -19.74 6.59
CA LEU A 126 2.66 -18.74 5.94
C LEU A 126 3.54 -17.75 5.18
N LEU A 127 3.20 -17.52 3.91
CA LEU A 127 3.82 -16.53 3.04
C LEU A 127 2.78 -15.47 2.67
N ASP A 128 3.13 -14.22 2.86
CA ASP A 128 2.33 -13.06 2.46
C ASP A 128 3.29 -11.98 1.96
N PHE A 129 3.27 -11.69 0.68
CA PHE A 129 4.17 -10.72 0.06
C PHE A 129 3.56 -10.10 -1.18
N ILE A 130 4.12 -8.96 -1.59
CA ILE A 130 3.72 -8.25 -2.79
C ILE A 130 4.87 -8.29 -3.78
N VAL A 131 4.55 -8.55 -5.06
CA VAL A 131 5.48 -8.54 -6.17
C VAL A 131 5.00 -7.59 -7.26
N PHE A 132 5.94 -6.91 -7.91
CA PHE A 132 5.71 -6.18 -9.15
C PHE A 132 6.20 -7.02 -10.32
N LEU A 133 5.35 -7.13 -11.36
CA LEU A 133 5.70 -7.77 -12.63
C LEU A 133 5.62 -6.75 -13.75
N GLY A 134 6.74 -6.58 -14.45
CA GLY A 134 6.85 -5.76 -15.66
C GLY A 134 6.35 -6.50 -16.91
N ALA A 135 6.48 -5.84 -18.06
CA ALA A 135 6.13 -6.45 -19.33
C ALA A 135 7.08 -7.62 -19.67
N GLY A 136 6.52 -8.80 -19.89
CA GLY A 136 7.28 -10.03 -20.15
C GLY A 136 7.67 -10.83 -18.91
N ASP A 137 7.51 -10.25 -17.72
CA ASP A 137 7.78 -10.95 -16.46
C ASP A 137 6.65 -11.94 -16.11
N SER A 138 7.01 -12.96 -15.39
CA SER A 138 6.06 -13.91 -14.81
C SER A 138 6.52 -14.38 -13.43
N LEU A 139 5.55 -14.72 -12.59
CA LEU A 139 5.79 -15.36 -11.30
C LEU A 139 5.53 -16.84 -11.44
N THR A 140 6.52 -17.65 -11.08
CA THR A 140 6.42 -19.10 -11.06
C THR A 140 6.62 -19.63 -9.64
N ALA A 141 5.97 -20.73 -9.33
CA ALA A 141 6.21 -21.45 -8.10
C ALA A 141 6.45 -22.93 -8.39
N THR A 142 7.36 -23.52 -7.66
CA THR A 142 7.79 -24.91 -7.79
C THR A 142 7.71 -25.63 -6.45
N SER A 143 7.09 -26.77 -6.44
CA SER A 143 7.24 -27.78 -5.39
C SER A 143 8.06 -28.93 -5.95
N SER A 144 9.15 -29.28 -5.29
CA SER A 144 10.11 -30.27 -5.80
C SER A 144 9.80 -31.72 -5.41
N ALA A 145 8.76 -31.93 -4.61
CA ALA A 145 8.39 -33.28 -4.13
C ALA A 145 6.89 -33.39 -3.84
N SER A 146 6.36 -34.62 -3.95
CA SER A 146 4.94 -34.93 -3.75
C SER A 146 4.43 -34.77 -2.30
N ASN A 147 5.34 -34.71 -1.37
CA ASN A 147 5.04 -34.49 0.06
C ASN A 147 5.29 -33.06 0.53
N VAL A 148 5.53 -32.16 -0.42
CA VAL A 148 5.69 -30.73 -0.20
C VAL A 148 4.66 -29.97 -1.04
N ARG A 149 3.89 -29.11 -0.41
CA ARG A 149 2.77 -28.43 -1.04
C ARG A 149 2.84 -26.93 -0.78
N PHE A 150 2.58 -26.15 -1.82
CA PHE A 150 2.33 -24.72 -1.73
C PHE A 150 0.93 -24.42 -2.24
N ALA A 151 0.06 -23.97 -1.33
CA ALA A 151 -1.32 -23.65 -1.66
C ALA A 151 -1.69 -22.25 -1.18
N GLY A 152 -2.46 -21.55 -1.98
CA GLY A 152 -2.85 -20.17 -1.66
C GLY A 152 -3.61 -19.50 -2.77
N ASN A 153 -3.48 -18.19 -2.80
CA ASN A 153 -4.11 -17.36 -3.81
C ASN A 153 -3.23 -16.16 -4.19
N THR A 154 -3.50 -15.63 -5.37
CA THR A 154 -2.93 -14.39 -5.88
C THR A 154 -4.04 -13.39 -6.14
N ARG A 155 -3.74 -12.11 -5.97
CA ARG A 155 -4.64 -11.01 -6.28
C ARG A 155 -3.87 -9.83 -6.85
N GLN A 156 -4.37 -9.23 -7.92
CA GLN A 156 -3.86 -7.95 -8.40
C GLN A 156 -4.32 -6.82 -7.48
N ILE A 157 -3.36 -6.01 -6.99
CA ILE A 157 -3.62 -4.84 -6.14
C ILE A 157 -3.68 -3.58 -6.98
N ALA A 158 -2.74 -3.44 -7.92
CA ALA A 158 -2.68 -2.29 -8.81
C ALA A 158 -2.18 -2.71 -10.20
N ASP A 159 -2.49 -1.89 -11.19
CA ASP A 159 -1.94 -2.02 -12.53
C ASP A 159 -0.48 -1.51 -12.60
N ILE A 160 0.13 -1.56 -13.79
CA ILE A 160 1.50 -1.10 -14.01
C ILE A 160 1.69 0.40 -13.77
N THR A 161 0.63 1.20 -13.87
CA THR A 161 0.66 2.64 -13.63
C THR A 161 0.49 3.01 -12.15
N GLY A 162 0.19 2.02 -11.31
CA GLY A 162 -0.11 2.20 -9.90
C GLY A 162 -1.58 2.47 -9.59
N THR A 163 -2.46 2.42 -10.61
CA THR A 163 -3.89 2.56 -10.39
C THR A 163 -4.42 1.33 -9.65
N LEU A 164 -5.08 1.55 -8.52
CA LEU A 164 -5.56 0.48 -7.66
C LEU A 164 -6.73 -0.30 -8.27
N VAL A 165 -6.67 -1.61 -8.11
CA VAL A 165 -7.74 -2.52 -8.49
C VAL A 165 -8.57 -2.86 -7.26
N ASN A 166 -9.83 -2.41 -7.25
CA ASN A 166 -10.75 -2.71 -6.16
C ASN A 166 -11.02 -4.23 -6.05
N PRO A 167 -11.18 -4.75 -4.82
CA PRO A 167 -11.64 -6.12 -4.61
C PRO A 167 -13.15 -6.20 -4.93
N LEU A 168 -13.49 -6.46 -6.16
CA LEU A 168 -14.88 -6.64 -6.61
C LEU A 168 -15.19 -8.13 -6.80
#